data_32f2bd41f9e2e8d09b93966074bab835
#
_entry.id   32f2bd41f9e2e8d09b93966074bab835
#
_cell.length_a   1.000
_cell.length_b   1.000
_cell.length_c   1.000
_cell.angle_alpha   90.00
_cell.angle_beta   90.00
_cell.angle_gamma   90.00
#
_symmetry.space_group_name_H-M   'P 1'
#
loop_
_entity.id
_entity.type
_entity.pdbx_description
1 polymer ?
#
loop_
_entity_poly.entity_id
_entity_poly.type
_entity_poly.pdbx_seq_one_letter_code
_entity_poly.pdbx_strand_id
1 'polypeptide(L)'
;MTIKTDVLIIGSGAAGLTAALNLAESHKVAVIAKGALGDSASARAQGGIAAVLEEGDSFEAHVNDTMIAGAGLNDVYVVEHVVEAAPRAIGHLIDLGVPFASENGALHLTR
;
A
#
# COMPACT_ATOMS: atom_id res chain seq x y z
N MET A 1 28.07 -19.67 -4.47
CA MET A 1 28.00 -18.50 -3.55
C MET A 1 26.71 -18.59 -2.75
N THR A 2 26.78 -18.53 -1.45
CA THR A 2 25.59 -18.57 -0.57
C THR A 2 25.42 -17.22 0.12
N ILE A 3 24.25 -16.61 0.00
CA ILE A 3 23.90 -15.40 0.71
C ILE A 3 23.07 -15.79 1.94
N LYS A 4 23.52 -15.39 3.13
CA LYS A 4 22.78 -15.59 4.37
C LYS A 4 22.02 -14.32 4.73
N THR A 5 20.76 -14.47 5.08
CA THR A 5 19.85 -13.38 5.45
C THR A 5 18.87 -13.88 6.51
N ASP A 6 18.32 -12.97 7.30
CA ASP A 6 17.31 -13.30 8.32
C ASP A 6 15.93 -13.41 7.68
N VAL A 7 15.67 -12.57 6.68
CA VAL A 7 14.40 -12.53 5.95
C VAL A 7 14.65 -12.51 4.45
N LEU A 8 13.96 -13.36 3.73
CA LEU A 8 13.92 -13.38 2.27
C LEU A 8 12.53 -12.97 1.80
N ILE A 9 12.45 -11.89 1.02
CA ILE A 9 11.22 -11.40 0.40
C ILE A 9 11.24 -11.74 -1.08
N ILE A 10 10.19 -12.39 -1.55
CA ILE A 10 10.01 -12.76 -2.95
C ILE A 10 9.01 -11.81 -3.59
N GLY A 11 9.51 -10.93 -4.43
CA GLY A 11 8.73 -9.92 -5.12
C GLY A 11 9.08 -8.49 -4.70
N SER A 12 9.18 -7.61 -5.68
CA SER A 12 9.53 -6.18 -5.53
C SER A 12 8.35 -5.25 -5.78
N GLY A 13 7.13 -5.72 -5.56
CA GLY A 13 5.94 -4.87 -5.57
C GLY A 13 5.82 -4.05 -4.28
N ALA A 14 4.80 -3.18 -4.19
CA ALA A 14 4.60 -2.28 -3.06
C ALA A 14 4.60 -3.01 -1.70
N ALA A 15 3.93 -4.14 -1.60
CA ALA A 15 3.88 -4.93 -0.36
C ALA A 15 5.26 -5.47 0.04
N GLY A 16 5.99 -6.06 -0.93
CA GLY A 16 7.33 -6.61 -0.66
C GLY A 16 8.34 -5.53 -0.26
N LEU A 17 8.33 -4.39 -0.93
CA LEU A 17 9.22 -3.27 -0.60
C LEU A 17 8.86 -2.63 0.73
N THR A 18 7.57 -2.48 1.05
CA THR A 18 7.13 -1.99 2.37
C THR A 18 7.59 -2.92 3.49
N ALA A 19 7.42 -4.23 3.32
CA ALA A 19 7.92 -5.20 4.29
C ALA A 19 9.45 -5.13 4.42
N ALA A 20 10.17 -5.00 3.30
CA ALA A 20 11.62 -4.88 3.30
C ALA A 20 12.12 -3.67 4.08
N LEU A 21 11.53 -2.49 3.85
CA LEU A 21 11.90 -1.25 4.52
C LEU A 21 11.67 -1.34 6.03
N ASN A 22 10.50 -1.86 6.45
CA ASN A 22 10.19 -1.99 7.88
C ASN A 22 11.10 -3.01 8.58
N LEU A 23 11.43 -4.11 7.94
CA LEU A 23 12.25 -5.17 8.54
C LEU A 23 13.74 -4.84 8.52
N ALA A 24 14.21 -4.05 7.56
CA ALA A 24 15.62 -3.71 7.41
C ALA A 24 16.20 -2.90 8.58
N GLU A 25 15.35 -2.28 9.41
CA GLU A 25 15.78 -1.57 10.61
C GLU A 25 16.39 -2.51 11.67
N SER A 26 15.98 -3.78 11.68
CA SER A 26 16.36 -4.76 12.71
C SER A 26 16.85 -6.10 12.18
N HIS A 27 16.68 -6.37 10.89
CA HIS A 27 16.99 -7.65 10.26
C HIS A 27 17.81 -7.47 8.98
N LYS A 28 18.62 -8.46 8.67
CA LYS A 28 19.28 -8.56 7.38
C LYS A 28 18.29 -9.10 6.35
N VAL A 29 17.78 -8.21 5.50
CA VAL A 29 16.75 -8.53 4.51
C VAL A 29 17.36 -8.70 3.12
N ALA A 30 16.88 -9.68 2.37
CA ALA A 30 17.12 -9.80 0.95
C ALA A 30 15.78 -9.77 0.20
N VAL A 31 15.75 -9.03 -0.90
CA VAL A 31 14.61 -9.00 -1.81
C VAL A 31 15.05 -9.63 -3.13
N ILE A 32 14.29 -10.60 -3.61
CA ILE A 32 14.49 -11.16 -4.94
C ILE A 32 13.30 -10.84 -5.84
N ALA A 33 13.58 -10.49 -7.07
CA ALA A 33 12.59 -10.18 -8.08
C ALA A 33 12.84 -11.00 -9.35
N LYS A 34 11.80 -11.21 -10.14
CA LYS A 34 11.87 -11.92 -11.41
C LYS A 34 12.74 -11.17 -12.46
N GLY A 35 12.78 -9.84 -12.35
CA GLY A 35 13.54 -8.94 -13.21
C GLY A 35 14.18 -7.82 -12.40
N ALA A 36 14.32 -6.63 -12.96
CA ALA A 36 14.76 -5.46 -12.22
C ALA A 36 13.79 -5.12 -11.07
N LEU A 37 14.29 -4.55 -9.97
CA LEU A 37 13.47 -4.20 -8.81
C LEU A 37 12.29 -3.28 -9.16
N GLY A 38 12.47 -2.38 -10.13
CA GLY A 38 11.41 -1.51 -10.63
C GLY A 38 10.46 -2.14 -11.65
N ASP A 39 10.67 -3.40 -12.05
CA ASP A 39 9.81 -4.08 -13.02
C ASP A 39 8.71 -4.88 -12.31
N SER A 40 7.79 -4.16 -11.70
CA SER A 40 6.67 -4.73 -10.96
C SER A 40 5.33 -4.19 -11.44
N ALA A 41 4.24 -4.88 -11.12
CA ALA A 41 2.88 -4.39 -11.37
C ALA A 41 2.63 -3.04 -10.69
N SER A 42 3.16 -2.84 -9.48
CA SER A 42 3.07 -1.57 -8.74
C SER A 42 3.74 -0.41 -9.49
N ALA A 43 4.88 -0.65 -10.14
CA ALA A 43 5.58 0.37 -10.94
C ALA A 43 4.81 0.78 -12.21
N ARG A 44 3.89 -0.06 -12.67
CA ARG A 44 3.04 0.18 -13.85
C ARG A 44 1.63 0.62 -13.48
N ALA A 45 1.31 0.66 -12.20
CA ALA A 45 0.01 1.12 -11.73
C ALA A 45 -0.21 2.59 -12.10
N GLN A 46 -1.43 2.92 -12.49
CA GLN A 46 -1.89 4.27 -12.80
C GLN A 46 -3.15 4.55 -12.01
N GLY A 47 -3.36 5.82 -11.66
CA GLY A 47 -4.54 6.28 -10.93
C GLY A 47 -4.24 6.63 -9.49
N GLY A 48 -5.29 6.62 -8.66
CA GLY A 48 -5.24 7.01 -7.27
C GLY A 48 -5.25 5.83 -6.31
N ILE A 49 -5.25 6.15 -5.04
CA ILE A 49 -5.47 5.24 -3.92
C ILE A 49 -6.77 5.67 -3.24
N ALA A 50 -7.72 4.75 -3.07
CA ALA A 50 -8.93 5.01 -2.32
C ALA A 50 -8.64 4.97 -0.82
N ALA A 51 -9.05 6.02 -0.11
CA ALA A 51 -8.94 6.11 1.34
C ALA A 51 -9.92 7.13 1.90
N VAL A 52 -10.36 6.91 3.12
CA VAL A 52 -11.21 7.84 3.87
C VAL A 52 -10.33 8.89 4.51
N LEU A 53 -10.31 10.10 3.97
CA LEU A 53 -9.45 11.22 4.40
C LEU A 53 -10.22 12.51 4.68
N GLU A 54 -11.50 12.62 4.29
CA GLU A 54 -12.33 13.81 4.46
C GLU A 54 -13.44 13.61 5.50
N GLU A 55 -13.85 14.74 6.13
CA GLU A 55 -15.11 14.80 6.87
C GLU A 55 -16.29 14.68 5.88
N GLY A 56 -17.09 13.66 6.02
CA GLY A 56 -18.23 13.38 5.13
C GLY A 56 -18.09 12.08 4.35
N ASP A 57 -16.91 11.47 4.38
CA ASP A 57 -16.71 10.07 4.01
C ASP A 57 -16.66 9.19 5.26
N SER A 58 -16.85 7.89 5.11
CA SER A 58 -16.80 6.98 6.24
C SER A 58 -16.16 5.65 5.89
N PHE A 59 -15.49 5.04 6.87
CA PHE A 59 -14.94 3.69 6.73
C PHE A 59 -16.04 2.69 6.39
N GLU A 60 -17.22 2.82 6.99
CA GLU A 60 -18.35 1.94 6.74
C GLU A 60 -18.81 2.02 5.27
N ALA A 61 -18.93 3.22 4.71
CA ALA A 61 -19.29 3.40 3.30
C ALA A 61 -18.23 2.76 2.39
N HIS A 62 -16.95 3.03 2.63
CA HIS A 62 -15.86 2.45 1.84
C HIS A 62 -15.81 0.93 1.95
N VAL A 63 -16.00 0.35 3.12
CA VAL A 63 -16.10 -1.10 3.31
C VAL A 63 -17.25 -1.67 2.51
N ASN A 64 -18.45 -1.06 2.61
CA ASN A 64 -19.63 -1.51 1.88
C ASN A 64 -19.42 -1.48 0.35
N ASP A 65 -18.88 -0.40 -0.18
CA ASP A 65 -18.59 -0.27 -1.61
C ASP A 65 -17.58 -1.32 -2.08
N THR A 66 -16.56 -1.57 -1.26
CA THR A 66 -15.56 -2.61 -1.54
C THR A 66 -16.18 -4.01 -1.53
N MET A 67 -17.07 -4.29 -0.58
CA MET A 67 -17.78 -5.58 -0.51
C MET A 67 -18.70 -5.79 -1.73
N ILE A 68 -19.40 -4.74 -2.15
CA ILE A 68 -20.26 -4.79 -3.36
C ILE A 68 -19.40 -5.04 -4.61
N ALA A 69 -18.31 -4.28 -4.79
CA ALA A 69 -17.42 -4.43 -5.93
C ALA A 69 -16.74 -5.80 -5.98
N GLY A 70 -16.45 -6.39 -4.83
CA GLY A 70 -15.83 -7.70 -4.69
C GLY A 70 -16.75 -8.88 -5.00
N ALA A 71 -18.06 -8.65 -5.11
CA ALA A 71 -19.06 -9.63 -5.55
C ALA A 71 -18.97 -11.00 -4.83
N GLY A 72 -18.71 -10.98 -3.52
CA GLY A 72 -18.61 -12.17 -2.67
C GLY A 72 -17.25 -12.86 -2.64
N LEU A 73 -16.23 -12.27 -3.26
CA LEU A 73 -14.85 -12.77 -3.20
C LEU A 73 -14.06 -12.19 -2.03
N ASN A 74 -14.59 -11.16 -1.35
CA ASN A 74 -13.92 -10.45 -0.28
C ASN A 74 -14.19 -11.10 1.09
N ASP A 75 -13.18 -11.06 1.94
CA ASP A 75 -13.33 -11.29 3.38
C ASP A 75 -13.58 -9.94 4.07
N VAL A 76 -14.70 -9.80 4.77
CA VAL A 76 -15.12 -8.54 5.39
C VAL A 76 -14.11 -8.04 6.42
N TYR A 77 -13.55 -8.93 7.23
CA TYR A 77 -12.58 -8.54 8.28
C TYR A 77 -11.28 -8.00 7.67
N VAL A 78 -10.86 -8.59 6.54
CA VAL A 78 -9.69 -8.09 5.80
C VAL A 78 -9.98 -6.74 5.18
N VAL A 79 -11.16 -6.54 4.61
CA VAL A 79 -11.58 -5.25 4.02
C VAL A 79 -11.62 -4.16 5.09
N GLU A 80 -12.27 -4.39 6.22
CA GLU A 80 -12.32 -3.46 7.35
C GLU A 80 -10.91 -3.06 7.81
N HIS A 81 -10.04 -4.04 8.05
CA HIS A 81 -8.67 -3.80 8.46
C HIS A 81 -7.87 -2.94 7.46
N VAL A 82 -8.00 -3.23 6.16
CA VAL A 82 -7.28 -2.48 5.11
C VAL A 82 -7.81 -1.06 5.00
N VAL A 83 -9.14 -0.88 5.01
CA VAL A 83 -9.78 0.44 4.91
C VAL A 83 -9.42 1.33 6.10
N GLU A 84 -9.47 0.80 7.31
CA GLU A 84 -9.09 1.53 8.53
C GLU A 84 -7.59 1.88 8.58
N ALA A 85 -6.73 1.03 8.03
CA ALA A 85 -5.29 1.27 8.00
C ALA A 85 -4.85 2.26 6.92
N ALA A 86 -5.68 2.51 5.90
CA ALA A 86 -5.30 3.30 4.73
C ALA A 86 -4.83 4.73 5.02
N PRO A 87 -5.47 5.54 5.89
CA PRO A 87 -5.00 6.89 6.19
C PRO A 87 -3.57 6.92 6.73
N ARG A 88 -3.25 6.00 7.63
CA ARG A 88 -1.90 5.87 8.20
C ARG A 88 -0.89 5.42 7.15
N ALA A 89 -1.27 4.48 6.28
CA ALA A 89 -0.41 3.99 5.20
C ALA A 89 -0.09 5.10 4.20
N ILE A 90 -1.06 5.95 3.85
CA ILE A 90 -0.86 7.11 2.97
C ILE A 90 0.06 8.13 3.63
N GLY A 91 -0.13 8.44 4.91
CA GLY A 91 0.78 9.30 5.66
C GLY A 91 2.22 8.81 5.61
N HIS A 92 2.44 7.52 5.83
CA HIS A 92 3.77 6.91 5.71
C HIS A 92 4.37 7.04 4.30
N LEU A 93 3.58 6.87 3.25
CA LEU A 93 4.04 7.06 1.88
C LEU A 93 4.45 8.53 1.60
N ILE A 94 3.72 9.48 2.16
CA ILE A 94 4.06 10.91 2.08
C ILE A 94 5.39 11.18 2.78
N ASP A 95 5.60 10.62 3.97
CA ASP A 95 6.84 10.74 4.73
C ASP A 95 8.04 10.15 3.96
N LEU A 96 7.81 9.09 3.18
CA LEU A 96 8.81 8.51 2.27
C LEU A 96 9.04 9.34 0.99
N GLY A 97 8.30 10.43 0.79
CA GLY A 97 8.47 11.33 -0.34
C GLY A 97 7.65 10.98 -1.59
N VAL A 98 6.61 10.14 -1.47
CA VAL A 98 5.70 9.88 -2.59
C VAL A 98 4.93 11.16 -2.95
N PRO A 99 5.02 11.66 -4.18
CA PRO A 99 4.44 12.94 -4.58
C PRO A 99 2.95 12.78 -4.93
N PHE A 100 2.10 12.72 -3.93
CA PHE A 100 0.65 12.78 -4.15
C PHE A 100 0.24 14.17 -4.68
N ALA A 101 -0.74 14.20 -5.57
CA ALA A 101 -1.32 15.45 -6.05
C ALA A 101 -1.88 16.25 -4.86
N SER A 102 -1.48 17.51 -4.77
CA SER A 102 -1.92 18.41 -3.71
C SER A 102 -2.23 19.79 -4.27
N GLU A 103 -3.21 20.47 -3.68
CA GLU A 103 -3.58 21.84 -4.00
C GLU A 103 -3.65 22.64 -2.69
N ASN A 104 -2.97 23.77 -2.64
CA ASN A 104 -2.90 24.64 -1.46
C ASN A 104 -2.45 23.93 -0.16
N GLY A 105 -1.60 22.89 -0.29
CA GLY A 105 -1.09 22.11 0.84
C GLY A 105 -2.02 20.99 1.34
N ALA A 106 -3.19 20.83 0.73
CA ALA A 106 -4.09 19.70 0.99
C ALA A 106 -4.01 18.67 -0.14
N LEU A 107 -4.21 17.39 0.18
CA LEU A 107 -4.27 16.33 -0.82
C LEU A 107 -5.44 16.57 -1.78
N HIS A 108 -5.19 16.35 -3.07
CA HIS A 108 -6.27 16.40 -4.06
C HIS A 108 -7.08 15.10 -3.99
N LEU A 109 -8.29 15.19 -3.46
CA LEU A 109 -9.24 14.10 -3.35
C LEU A 109 -10.25 14.16 -4.50
N THR A 110 -10.52 13.02 -5.11
CA THR A 110 -11.56 12.88 -6.15
C THR A 110 -12.70 12.05 -5.60
N ARG A 111 -13.92 12.52 -5.83
CA ARG A 111 -15.15 11.80 -5.48
C ARG A 111 -15.57 10.86 -6.60
#